data_ee4494adb170ae655a1ef1621d486449
#
_entry.id   ee4494adb170ae655a1ef1621d486449
#
_cell.length_a   1.000
_cell.length_b   1.000
_cell.length_c   1.000
_cell.angle_alpha   90.00
_cell.angle_beta   90.00
_cell.angle_gamma   90.00
#
_symmetry.space_group_name_H-M   'P 1'
#
loop_
_entity.id
_entity.type
_entity.pdbx_description
1 polymer ?
#
loop_
_entity_poly.entity_id
_entity_poly.type
_entity_poly.pdbx_seq_one_letter_code
_entity_poly.pdbx_strand_id
1 'polypeptide(L)'
;PVLSRGLGDVYKRQHIGHAYTSIACDIIARYNKLLGNNVFFLTGTDEHGQKVEKAAINSNLKPKEFVDKLSVNFINLIPFLGCEIDDFIRTTEERHIKAAQELWKQLEKNNQIYLSNYEGWYSVRDEAFYLENELKKVDGKYVTDNGSPVEWVKEESYFFKLSEWQDKLINYYEKNPESILPKTRYNEVLSFIKGGLKDLSISRTTFNWGVPVPNNSKHVMYVWIDALCNYLTAIGYPDINNKNYKQFWPATHIVGKDILRFHAVYWPAFLMAAGIDPPKRIFAHGWWTNEGQKISKS
;
A
#
# COMPACT_ATOMS: atom_id res chain seq x y z
N PRO A 1 10.81 -9.44 15.44
CA PRO A 1 10.28 -8.34 14.59
C PRO A 1 9.60 -8.90 13.35
N VAL A 2 8.51 -8.27 12.92
CA VAL A 2 7.98 -8.51 11.58
C VAL A 2 8.76 -7.66 10.61
N LEU A 3 9.22 -8.28 9.53
CA LEU A 3 9.75 -7.62 8.36
C LEU A 3 8.75 -7.83 7.24
N SER A 4 8.17 -6.76 6.75
CA SER A 4 7.29 -6.83 5.60
C SER A 4 7.88 -6.04 4.45
N ARG A 5 7.92 -6.68 3.30
CA ARG A 5 8.18 -6.04 2.03
C ARG A 5 6.86 -5.48 1.51
N GLY A 6 6.87 -4.25 0.96
CA GLY A 6 5.73 -3.74 0.20
C GLY A 6 5.30 -4.73 -0.88
N LEU A 7 3.98 -4.89 -1.09
CA LEU A 7 3.43 -5.81 -2.08
C LEU A 7 3.89 -5.46 -3.50
N GLY A 8 3.99 -6.48 -4.35
CA GLY A 8 4.27 -6.27 -5.77
C GLY A 8 2.97 -6.19 -6.58
N ASP A 9 2.80 -5.13 -7.37
CA ASP A 9 1.67 -5.02 -8.31
C ASP A 9 1.70 -6.10 -9.37
N VAL A 10 0.60 -6.82 -9.57
CA VAL A 10 0.49 -8.01 -10.44
C VAL A 10 -0.08 -7.65 -11.83
N TYR A 11 0.23 -6.50 -12.39
CA TYR A 11 -0.20 -6.19 -13.76
C TYR A 11 0.86 -6.43 -14.83
N LYS A 12 2.12 -6.71 -14.45
CA LYS A 12 3.26 -7.02 -15.34
C LYS A 12 4.21 -8.03 -14.69
N ARG A 13 5.14 -8.59 -15.51
CA ARG A 13 6.23 -9.44 -15.01
C ARG A 13 7.13 -8.71 -14.04
N GLN A 14 7.78 -9.46 -13.16
CA GLN A 14 8.74 -8.95 -12.19
C GLN A 14 10.00 -8.40 -12.87
N HIS A 15 10.65 -7.49 -12.17
CA HIS A 15 11.97 -6.95 -12.54
C HIS A 15 12.92 -6.97 -11.33
N ILE A 16 14.19 -6.68 -11.58
CA ILE A 16 15.28 -6.75 -10.57
C ILE A 16 14.99 -5.92 -9.29
N GLY A 17 14.20 -4.85 -9.37
CA GLY A 17 13.81 -4.09 -8.18
C GLY A 17 12.99 -4.89 -7.17
N HIS A 18 12.19 -5.87 -7.61
CA HIS A 18 11.48 -6.77 -6.71
C HIS A 18 12.44 -7.73 -6.01
N ALA A 19 13.42 -8.28 -6.76
CA ALA A 19 14.47 -9.13 -6.20
C ALA A 19 15.28 -8.38 -5.14
N TYR A 20 15.68 -7.14 -5.41
CA TYR A 20 16.44 -6.30 -4.47
C TYR A 20 15.78 -6.18 -3.11
N THR A 21 14.50 -5.79 -3.08
CA THR A 21 13.78 -5.63 -1.81
C THR A 21 13.60 -6.95 -1.08
N SER A 22 13.33 -8.06 -1.83
CA SER A 22 13.17 -9.39 -1.22
C SER A 22 14.45 -9.87 -0.56
N ILE A 23 15.59 -9.74 -1.26
CA ILE A 23 16.90 -10.15 -0.73
C ILE A 23 17.28 -9.31 0.48
N ALA A 24 17.06 -7.98 0.43
CA ALA A 24 17.36 -7.10 1.57
C ALA A 24 16.54 -7.50 2.81
N CYS A 25 15.25 -7.80 2.64
CA CYS A 25 14.40 -8.26 3.74
C CYS A 25 14.85 -9.62 4.28
N ASP A 26 15.20 -10.58 3.39
CA ASP A 26 15.68 -11.90 3.78
C ASP A 26 16.98 -11.82 4.60
N ILE A 27 17.95 -11.00 4.16
CA ILE A 27 19.19 -10.78 4.91
C ILE A 27 18.89 -10.23 6.31
N ILE A 28 18.01 -9.24 6.43
CA ILE A 28 17.62 -8.67 7.72
C ILE A 28 16.89 -9.73 8.58
N ALA A 29 16.03 -10.56 7.97
CA ALA A 29 15.33 -11.63 8.65
C ALA A 29 16.32 -12.66 9.22
N ARG A 30 17.25 -13.16 8.39
CA ARG A 30 18.30 -14.11 8.82
C ARG A 30 19.19 -13.52 9.90
N TYR A 31 19.63 -12.28 9.75
CA TYR A 31 20.42 -11.60 10.77
C TYR A 31 19.70 -11.54 12.12
N ASN A 32 18.42 -11.18 12.13
CA ASN A 32 17.64 -11.15 13.35
C ASN A 32 17.43 -12.55 13.95
N LYS A 33 17.22 -13.59 13.11
CA LYS A 33 17.14 -14.99 13.57
C LYS A 33 18.46 -15.41 14.22
N LEU A 34 19.62 -15.05 13.66
CA LEU A 34 20.94 -15.32 14.25
C LEU A 34 21.15 -14.63 15.62
N LEU A 35 20.51 -13.47 15.83
CA LEU A 35 20.50 -12.78 17.13
C LEU A 35 19.52 -13.39 18.13
N GLY A 36 18.86 -14.50 17.80
CA GLY A 36 17.89 -15.17 18.68
C GLY A 36 16.50 -14.50 18.69
N ASN A 37 16.22 -13.57 17.79
CA ASN A 37 14.90 -12.95 17.70
C ASN A 37 13.91 -13.83 16.94
N ASN A 38 12.66 -13.86 17.39
CA ASN A 38 11.56 -14.38 16.58
C ASN A 38 11.28 -13.41 15.43
N VAL A 39 11.27 -13.92 14.21
CA VAL A 39 11.04 -13.13 13.00
C VAL A 39 9.87 -13.72 12.22
N PHE A 40 9.03 -12.85 11.67
CA PHE A 40 8.02 -13.19 10.70
C PHE A 40 8.27 -12.34 9.43
N PHE A 41 8.70 -12.99 8.36
CA PHE A 41 8.98 -12.31 7.10
C PHE A 41 7.81 -12.50 6.13
N LEU A 42 7.14 -11.40 5.82
CA LEU A 42 5.99 -11.33 4.94
C LEU A 42 6.35 -10.72 3.59
N THR A 43 5.84 -11.32 2.52
CA THR A 43 5.75 -10.74 1.18
C THR A 43 4.44 -11.13 0.54
N GLY A 44 4.16 -10.63 -0.67
CA GLY A 44 2.92 -10.98 -1.36
C GLY A 44 2.67 -10.14 -2.61
N THR A 45 1.43 -10.21 -3.09
CA THR A 45 0.97 -9.54 -4.30
C THR A 45 -0.25 -8.67 -4.03
N ASP A 46 -0.21 -7.45 -4.58
CA ASP A 46 -1.36 -6.58 -4.73
C ASP A 46 -2.02 -6.88 -6.07
N GLU A 47 -3.26 -7.38 -6.01
CA GLU A 47 -3.96 -8.01 -7.12
C GLU A 47 -5.23 -7.28 -7.55
N HIS A 48 -5.61 -6.22 -6.85
CA HIS A 48 -6.81 -5.44 -7.13
C HIS A 48 -6.51 -4.15 -7.90
N GLY A 49 -7.58 -3.42 -8.26
CA GLY A 49 -7.51 -2.11 -8.87
C GLY A 49 -7.70 -2.08 -10.38
N GLN A 50 -7.90 -0.88 -10.88
CA GLN A 50 -8.25 -0.61 -12.28
C GLN A 50 -7.16 -1.04 -13.27
N LYS A 51 -5.89 -0.94 -12.88
CA LYS A 51 -4.75 -1.40 -13.72
C LYS A 51 -4.81 -2.88 -14.01
N VAL A 52 -5.07 -3.68 -12.97
CA VAL A 52 -5.18 -5.13 -13.07
C VAL A 52 -6.38 -5.51 -13.91
N GLU A 53 -7.54 -4.87 -13.66
CA GLU A 53 -8.74 -5.10 -14.46
C GLU A 53 -8.51 -4.81 -15.95
N LYS A 54 -7.94 -3.64 -16.28
CA LYS A 54 -7.59 -3.27 -17.67
C LYS A 54 -6.57 -4.24 -18.28
N ALA A 55 -5.56 -4.67 -17.55
CA ALA A 55 -4.57 -5.62 -18.03
C ALA A 55 -5.15 -7.02 -18.30
N ALA A 56 -6.07 -7.47 -17.46
CA ALA A 56 -6.81 -8.72 -17.64
C ALA A 56 -7.69 -8.68 -18.91
N ILE A 57 -8.45 -7.59 -19.10
CA ILE A 57 -9.29 -7.38 -20.29
C ILE A 57 -8.42 -7.39 -21.56
N ASN A 58 -7.29 -6.67 -21.55
CA ASN A 58 -6.37 -6.63 -22.69
C ASN A 58 -5.72 -8.01 -22.99
N SER A 59 -5.71 -8.91 -22.00
CA SER A 59 -5.22 -10.27 -22.13
C SER A 59 -6.34 -11.28 -22.45
N ASN A 60 -7.57 -10.83 -22.67
CA ASN A 60 -8.77 -11.65 -22.85
C ASN A 60 -9.00 -12.66 -21.71
N LEU A 61 -8.71 -12.25 -20.46
CA LEU A 61 -8.89 -13.06 -19.26
C LEU A 61 -9.79 -12.36 -18.26
N LYS A 62 -10.45 -13.15 -17.39
CA LYS A 62 -11.08 -12.59 -16.19
C LYS A 62 -9.99 -12.12 -15.21
N PRO A 63 -10.23 -11.03 -14.44
CA PRO A 63 -9.22 -10.52 -13.52
C PRO A 63 -8.65 -11.58 -12.57
N LYS A 64 -9.47 -12.45 -12.00
CA LYS A 64 -9.01 -13.53 -11.10
C LYS A 64 -8.08 -14.52 -11.80
N GLU A 65 -8.42 -14.96 -13.01
CA GLU A 65 -7.56 -15.86 -13.79
C GLU A 65 -6.22 -15.21 -14.18
N PHE A 66 -6.28 -13.91 -14.48
CA PHE A 66 -5.09 -13.13 -14.83
C PHE A 66 -4.12 -13.06 -13.64
N VAL A 67 -4.60 -12.69 -12.46
CA VAL A 67 -3.75 -12.58 -11.26
C VAL A 67 -3.28 -13.95 -10.77
N ASP A 68 -4.09 -15.02 -10.91
CA ASP A 68 -3.67 -16.37 -10.56
C ASP A 68 -2.49 -16.85 -11.40
N LYS A 69 -2.49 -16.53 -12.69
CA LYS A 69 -1.35 -16.86 -13.59
C LYS A 69 -0.09 -16.05 -13.25
N LEU A 70 -0.25 -14.79 -12.93
CA LEU A 70 0.90 -13.92 -12.67
C LEU A 70 1.49 -14.11 -11.27
N SER A 71 0.67 -14.35 -10.26
CA SER A 71 1.13 -14.55 -8.89
C SER A 71 2.10 -15.72 -8.74
N VAL A 72 1.96 -16.76 -9.56
CA VAL A 72 2.89 -17.91 -9.60
C VAL A 72 4.34 -17.46 -9.84
N ASN A 73 4.55 -16.44 -10.68
CA ASN A 73 5.89 -15.91 -10.93
C ASN A 73 6.47 -15.25 -9.67
N PHE A 74 5.61 -14.55 -8.90
CA PHE A 74 6.03 -13.92 -7.64
C PHE A 74 6.35 -14.94 -6.56
N ILE A 75 5.57 -16.01 -6.47
CA ILE A 75 5.80 -17.11 -5.54
C ILE A 75 7.13 -17.82 -5.91
N ASN A 76 7.33 -18.14 -7.17
CA ASN A 76 8.53 -18.86 -7.66
C ASN A 76 9.80 -18.02 -7.55
N LEU A 77 9.72 -16.69 -7.57
CA LEU A 77 10.88 -15.83 -7.42
C LEU A 77 11.53 -16.00 -6.03
N ILE A 78 10.75 -16.23 -4.98
CA ILE A 78 11.26 -16.33 -3.62
C ILE A 78 12.28 -17.46 -3.45
N PRO A 79 11.96 -18.73 -3.75
CA PRO A 79 12.95 -19.82 -3.68
C PRO A 79 14.05 -19.66 -4.73
N PHE A 80 13.76 -19.10 -5.91
CA PHE A 80 14.79 -18.82 -6.92
C PHE A 80 15.87 -17.87 -6.40
N LEU A 81 15.51 -16.91 -5.56
CA LEU A 81 16.44 -15.99 -4.91
C LEU A 81 17.08 -16.58 -3.63
N GLY A 82 16.73 -17.80 -3.23
CA GLY A 82 17.16 -18.40 -1.97
C GLY A 82 16.59 -17.71 -0.73
N CYS A 83 15.51 -16.95 -0.88
CA CYS A 83 14.83 -16.27 0.24
C CYS A 83 13.89 -17.23 0.98
N GLU A 84 13.76 -17.05 2.30
CA GLU A 84 12.84 -17.80 3.16
C GLU A 84 11.81 -16.85 3.76
N ILE A 85 10.54 -17.04 3.40
CA ILE A 85 9.40 -16.27 3.90
C ILE A 85 8.54 -17.12 4.82
N ASP A 86 7.87 -16.47 5.76
CA ASP A 86 6.93 -17.14 6.67
C ASP A 86 5.49 -17.13 6.12
N ASP A 87 5.14 -16.15 5.30
CA ASP A 87 3.85 -16.12 4.60
C ASP A 87 3.94 -15.33 3.27
N PHE A 88 3.12 -15.78 2.31
CA PHE A 88 2.91 -15.09 1.03
C PHE A 88 1.43 -14.70 0.92
N ILE A 89 1.13 -13.43 1.15
CA ILE A 89 -0.24 -12.91 1.13
C ILE A 89 -0.66 -12.46 -0.28
N ARG A 90 -1.86 -12.84 -0.69
CA ARG A 90 -2.51 -12.33 -1.90
C ARG A 90 -3.74 -11.51 -1.50
N THR A 91 -3.91 -10.31 -2.04
CA THR A 91 -5.06 -9.46 -1.68
C THR A 91 -6.40 -10.05 -2.14
N THR A 92 -6.39 -11.01 -3.06
CA THR A 92 -7.58 -11.78 -3.47
C THR A 92 -7.95 -12.95 -2.56
N GLU A 93 -7.18 -13.23 -1.51
CA GLU A 93 -7.53 -14.29 -0.54
C GLU A 93 -8.71 -13.87 0.35
N GLU A 94 -9.55 -14.83 0.67
CA GLU A 94 -10.73 -14.59 1.53
C GLU A 94 -10.36 -14.02 2.90
N ARG A 95 -9.24 -14.48 3.48
CA ARG A 95 -8.73 -13.95 4.76
C ARG A 95 -8.39 -12.47 4.66
N HIS A 96 -7.87 -12.02 3.51
CA HIS A 96 -7.53 -10.62 3.29
C HIS A 96 -8.78 -9.77 3.07
N ILE A 97 -9.71 -10.22 2.24
CA ILE A 97 -10.98 -9.54 2.00
C ILE A 97 -11.72 -9.30 3.33
N LYS A 98 -11.80 -10.34 4.18
CA LYS A 98 -12.42 -10.22 5.52
C LYS A 98 -11.71 -9.21 6.41
N ALA A 99 -10.37 -9.22 6.42
CA ALA A 99 -9.58 -8.29 7.21
C ALA A 99 -9.75 -6.83 6.74
N ALA A 100 -9.70 -6.58 5.44
CA ALA A 100 -9.91 -5.26 4.87
C ALA A 100 -11.33 -4.73 5.17
N GLN A 101 -12.35 -5.59 5.05
CA GLN A 101 -13.72 -5.24 5.40
C GLN A 101 -13.90 -4.94 6.89
N GLU A 102 -13.19 -5.64 7.75
CA GLU A 102 -13.26 -5.37 9.19
C GLU A 102 -12.55 -4.06 9.56
N LEU A 103 -11.40 -3.76 8.95
CA LEU A 103 -10.74 -2.46 9.09
C LEU A 103 -11.67 -1.32 8.66
N TRP A 104 -12.34 -1.47 7.52
CA TRP A 104 -13.33 -0.51 7.03
C TRP A 104 -14.46 -0.28 8.04
N LYS A 105 -15.10 -1.34 8.54
CA LYS A 105 -16.16 -1.25 9.55
C LYS A 105 -15.69 -0.55 10.82
N GLN A 106 -14.46 -0.80 11.24
CA GLN A 106 -13.90 -0.12 12.41
C GLN A 106 -13.71 1.37 12.18
N LEU A 107 -13.28 1.79 10.98
CA LEU A 107 -13.20 3.20 10.59
C LEU A 107 -14.59 3.87 10.52
N GLU A 108 -15.60 3.19 9.97
CA GLU A 108 -17.00 3.66 9.97
C GLU A 108 -17.52 3.83 11.39
N LYS A 109 -17.35 2.81 12.25
CA LYS A 109 -17.77 2.83 13.65
C LYS A 109 -17.15 3.99 14.41
N ASN A 110 -15.91 4.35 14.10
CA ASN A 110 -15.20 5.46 14.71
C ASN A 110 -15.49 6.82 14.02
N ASN A 111 -16.49 6.86 13.13
CA ASN A 111 -16.91 8.08 12.39
C ASN A 111 -15.75 8.72 11.60
N GLN A 112 -14.86 7.90 11.03
CA GLN A 112 -13.70 8.36 10.27
C GLN A 112 -13.93 8.31 8.75
N ILE A 113 -15.08 7.78 8.32
CA ILE A 113 -15.48 7.66 6.91
C ILE A 113 -16.81 8.37 6.69
N TYR A 114 -16.96 9.06 5.57
CA TYR A 114 -18.21 9.67 5.11
C TYR A 114 -18.36 9.54 3.60
N LEU A 115 -19.61 9.52 3.12
CA LEU A 115 -19.94 9.48 1.69
C LEU A 115 -20.05 10.90 1.14
N SER A 116 -19.43 11.16 -0.01
CA SER A 116 -19.49 12.44 -0.72
C SER A 116 -19.23 12.25 -2.21
N ASN A 117 -19.29 13.33 -2.97
CA ASN A 117 -18.89 13.32 -4.38
C ASN A 117 -17.42 13.73 -4.49
N TYR A 118 -16.65 12.94 -5.21
CA TYR A 118 -15.30 13.28 -5.61
C TYR A 118 -15.30 13.93 -7.00
N GLU A 119 -14.54 15.00 -7.14
CA GLU A 119 -14.28 15.63 -8.42
C GLU A 119 -12.81 16.08 -8.45
N GLY A 120 -12.02 15.58 -9.41
CA GLY A 120 -10.59 15.89 -9.46
C GLY A 120 -9.80 15.07 -10.47
N TRP A 121 -8.51 15.40 -10.59
CA TRP A 121 -7.57 14.73 -11.48
C TRP A 121 -7.10 13.39 -10.90
N TYR A 122 -7.23 12.32 -11.68
CA TYR A 122 -6.83 10.96 -11.29
C TYR A 122 -5.85 10.38 -12.31
N SER A 123 -4.73 9.85 -11.82
CA SER A 123 -3.81 9.04 -12.62
C SER A 123 -4.09 7.55 -12.43
N VAL A 124 -4.56 6.89 -13.48
CA VAL A 124 -4.74 5.42 -13.48
C VAL A 124 -3.41 4.71 -13.31
N ARG A 125 -2.32 5.27 -13.88
CA ARG A 125 -0.98 4.67 -13.77
C ARG A 125 -0.42 4.71 -12.36
N ASP A 126 -0.63 5.82 -11.65
CA ASP A 126 -0.10 6.00 -10.31
C ASP A 126 -1.12 5.59 -9.23
N GLU A 127 -2.37 5.28 -9.66
CA GLU A 127 -3.53 4.98 -8.80
C GLU A 127 -3.70 6.00 -7.69
N ALA A 128 -3.55 7.28 -8.06
CA ALA A 128 -3.57 8.39 -7.13
C ALA A 128 -4.31 9.59 -7.69
N PHE A 129 -4.88 10.37 -6.78
CA PHE A 129 -5.45 11.67 -7.07
C PHE A 129 -4.40 12.76 -6.92
N TYR A 130 -4.56 13.79 -7.74
CA TYR A 130 -3.66 14.94 -7.79
C TYR A 130 -4.45 16.23 -7.72
N LEU A 131 -3.89 17.21 -7.04
CA LEU A 131 -4.35 18.58 -7.11
C LEU A 131 -3.80 19.22 -8.40
N GLU A 132 -4.49 20.20 -8.95
CA GLU A 132 -4.05 20.87 -10.18
C GLU A 132 -2.65 21.49 -10.06
N ASN A 133 -2.30 21.98 -8.86
CA ASN A 133 -0.98 22.53 -8.56
C ASN A 133 0.13 21.46 -8.44
N GLU A 134 -0.22 20.18 -8.38
CA GLU A 134 0.72 19.04 -8.41
C GLU A 134 0.94 18.50 -9.82
N LEU A 135 0.29 19.10 -10.84
CA LEU A 135 0.34 18.66 -12.22
C LEU A 135 1.13 19.61 -13.10
N LYS A 136 1.75 19.05 -14.14
CA LYS A 136 2.39 19.81 -15.21
C LYS A 136 1.52 19.77 -16.47
N LYS A 137 1.62 20.80 -17.30
CA LYS A 137 0.92 20.86 -18.58
C LYS A 137 1.92 20.57 -19.71
N VAL A 138 1.72 19.46 -20.43
CA VAL A 138 2.55 19.04 -21.55
C VAL A 138 1.63 18.87 -22.76
N ASP A 139 1.91 19.54 -23.85
CA ASP A 139 1.10 19.53 -25.09
C ASP A 139 -0.41 19.76 -24.83
N GLY A 140 -0.72 20.68 -23.92
CA GLY A 140 -2.09 21.04 -23.56
C GLY A 140 -2.81 20.06 -22.63
N LYS A 141 -2.17 18.94 -22.25
CA LYS A 141 -2.73 17.94 -21.34
C LYS A 141 -2.04 18.00 -19.97
N TYR A 142 -2.81 17.73 -18.94
CA TYR A 142 -2.25 17.59 -17.59
C TYR A 142 -1.57 16.22 -17.42
N VAL A 143 -0.38 16.24 -16.81
CA VAL A 143 0.41 15.05 -16.47
C VAL A 143 1.01 15.20 -15.07
N THR A 144 1.29 14.09 -14.41
CA THR A 144 2.01 14.09 -13.14
C THR A 144 3.49 14.42 -13.34
N ASP A 145 4.23 14.64 -12.24
CA ASP A 145 5.68 14.87 -12.29
C ASP A 145 6.45 13.74 -12.99
N ASN A 146 5.93 12.51 -12.92
CA ASN A 146 6.50 11.33 -13.59
C ASN A 146 6.03 11.19 -15.05
N GLY A 147 5.32 12.17 -15.60
CA GLY A 147 4.77 12.15 -16.97
C GLY A 147 3.57 11.20 -17.14
N SER A 148 2.92 10.78 -16.07
CA SER A 148 1.71 9.96 -16.16
C SER A 148 0.52 10.81 -16.58
N PRO A 149 -0.30 10.38 -17.56
CA PRO A 149 -1.52 11.09 -17.91
C PRO A 149 -2.53 11.06 -16.77
N VAL A 150 -3.30 12.13 -16.65
CA VAL A 150 -4.42 12.22 -15.69
C VAL A 150 -5.72 12.47 -16.43
N GLU A 151 -6.81 11.98 -15.87
CA GLU A 151 -8.18 12.21 -16.34
C GLU A 151 -9.01 12.88 -15.25
N TRP A 152 -9.96 13.73 -15.64
CA TRP A 152 -10.88 14.35 -14.71
C TRP A 152 -11.97 13.34 -14.36
N VAL A 153 -12.10 13.01 -13.08
CA VAL A 153 -13.07 12.04 -12.57
C VAL A 153 -14.08 12.78 -11.71
N LYS A 154 -15.35 12.39 -11.89
CA LYS A 154 -16.44 12.80 -11.00
C LYS A 154 -17.25 11.56 -10.66
N GLU A 155 -17.19 11.17 -9.39
CA GLU A 155 -17.88 9.98 -8.87
C GLU A 155 -18.29 10.13 -7.42
N GLU A 156 -19.31 9.40 -7.00
CA GLU A 156 -19.61 9.21 -5.59
C GLU A 156 -18.51 8.39 -4.96
N SER A 157 -18.01 8.80 -3.82
CA SER A 157 -16.93 8.13 -3.11
C SER A 157 -17.06 8.25 -1.62
N TYR A 158 -16.60 7.24 -0.90
CA TYR A 158 -16.33 7.35 0.52
C TYR A 158 -15.01 8.07 0.74
N PHE A 159 -15.00 8.96 1.73
CA PHE A 159 -13.82 9.72 2.13
C PHE A 159 -13.39 9.34 3.54
N PHE A 160 -12.10 9.15 3.72
CA PHE A 160 -11.47 9.10 5.03
C PHE A 160 -11.08 10.50 5.47
N LYS A 161 -11.39 10.88 6.71
CA LYS A 161 -11.12 12.20 7.29
C LYS A 161 -9.64 12.40 7.59
N LEU A 162 -8.79 12.27 6.58
CA LEU A 162 -7.32 12.34 6.73
C LEU A 162 -6.86 13.69 7.26
N SER A 163 -7.57 14.77 6.96
CA SER A 163 -7.26 16.12 7.44
C SER A 163 -7.28 16.22 8.98
N GLU A 164 -8.16 15.46 9.66
CA GLU A 164 -8.23 15.40 11.13
C GLU A 164 -7.00 14.72 11.77
N TRP A 165 -6.19 14.04 10.99
CA TRP A 165 -5.01 13.28 11.44
C TRP A 165 -3.70 14.03 11.29
N GLN A 166 -3.68 15.20 10.66
CA GLN A 166 -2.47 15.97 10.41
C GLN A 166 -1.64 16.21 11.67
N ASP A 167 -2.22 16.86 12.67
CA ASP A 167 -1.50 17.22 13.90
C ASP A 167 -1.13 15.97 14.73
N LYS A 168 -2.00 14.95 14.70
CA LYS A 168 -1.73 13.68 15.37
C LYS A 168 -0.53 12.95 14.75
N LEU A 169 -0.42 12.94 13.41
CA LEU A 169 0.72 12.38 12.70
C LEU A 169 2.01 13.17 12.96
N ILE A 170 1.95 14.50 12.93
CA ILE A 170 3.11 15.34 13.25
C ILE A 170 3.60 15.03 14.67
N ASN A 171 2.71 15.05 15.66
CA ASN A 171 3.06 14.75 17.04
C ASN A 171 3.61 13.32 17.22
N TYR A 172 3.02 12.34 16.50
CA TYR A 172 3.53 10.96 16.51
C TYR A 172 4.97 10.88 16.00
N TYR A 173 5.26 11.49 14.85
CA TYR A 173 6.60 11.46 14.25
C TYR A 173 7.62 12.27 15.02
N GLU A 174 7.26 13.40 15.59
CA GLU A 174 8.17 14.20 16.43
C GLU A 174 8.56 13.45 17.71
N LYS A 175 7.65 12.64 18.28
CA LYS A 175 7.96 11.75 19.42
C LYS A 175 8.72 10.48 19.02
N ASN A 176 8.63 10.07 17.75
CA ASN A 176 9.23 8.83 17.24
C ASN A 176 10.11 9.09 16.00
N PRO A 177 11.22 9.85 16.13
CA PRO A 177 12.04 10.28 14.99
C PRO A 177 12.71 9.12 14.23
N GLU A 178 12.81 7.94 14.86
CA GLU A 178 13.36 6.72 14.28
C GLU A 178 12.31 5.83 13.56
N SER A 179 11.05 6.27 13.52
CA SER A 179 9.97 5.51 12.90
C SER A 179 10.03 5.53 11.36
N ILE A 180 10.72 6.50 10.77
CA ILE A 180 10.96 6.56 9.32
C ILE A 180 12.47 6.69 9.06
N LEU A 181 13.00 5.80 8.23
CA LEU A 181 14.41 5.81 7.84
C LEU A 181 14.56 5.72 6.30
N PRO A 182 15.63 6.28 5.75
CA PRO A 182 16.63 7.17 6.38
C PRO A 182 16.04 8.54 6.74
N LYS A 183 16.79 9.36 7.45
CA LYS A 183 16.35 10.69 7.95
C LYS A 183 15.86 11.63 6.84
N THR A 184 16.40 11.52 5.65
CA THR A 184 15.94 12.28 4.48
C THR A 184 14.48 11.96 4.16
N ARG A 185 14.06 10.70 4.31
CA ARG A 185 12.66 10.26 4.10
C ARG A 185 11.74 10.71 5.21
N TYR A 186 12.21 10.72 6.44
CA TYR A 186 11.50 11.32 7.56
C TYR A 186 11.19 12.80 7.29
N ASN A 187 12.20 13.57 6.88
CA ASN A 187 12.03 14.99 6.59
C ASN A 187 11.04 15.23 5.43
N GLU A 188 11.10 14.40 4.37
CA GLU A 188 10.17 14.44 3.23
C GLU A 188 8.72 14.23 3.69
N VAL A 189 8.47 13.19 4.50
CA VAL A 189 7.14 12.88 5.03
C VAL A 189 6.63 13.98 5.94
N LEU A 190 7.45 14.45 6.86
CA LEU A 190 7.05 15.51 7.79
C LEU A 190 6.74 16.83 7.07
N SER A 191 7.55 17.18 6.05
CA SER A 191 7.28 18.34 5.20
C SER A 191 5.95 18.20 4.44
N PHE A 192 5.68 17.01 3.89
CA PHE A 192 4.42 16.74 3.21
C PHE A 192 3.21 16.89 4.14
N ILE A 193 3.27 16.33 5.36
CA ILE A 193 2.18 16.43 6.33
C ILE A 193 1.98 17.89 6.75
N LYS A 194 3.05 18.62 7.05
CA LYS A 194 3.01 20.05 7.43
C LYS A 194 2.49 20.96 6.30
N GLY A 195 2.56 20.50 5.05
CA GLY A 195 2.00 21.19 3.88
C GLY A 195 0.46 21.20 3.83
N GLY A 196 -0.21 20.45 4.69
CA GLY A 196 -1.66 20.36 4.78
C GLY A 196 -2.21 19.05 4.19
N LEU A 197 -2.89 18.27 5.02
CA LEU A 197 -3.57 17.06 4.58
C LEU A 197 -5.01 17.37 4.19
N LYS A 198 -5.49 16.70 3.14
CA LYS A 198 -6.90 16.73 2.70
C LYS A 198 -7.51 15.36 2.89
N ASP A 199 -8.84 15.32 3.03
CA ASP A 199 -9.57 14.07 3.13
C ASP A 199 -9.35 13.21 1.89
N LEU A 200 -9.19 11.91 2.13
CA LEU A 200 -8.78 10.95 1.11
C LEU A 200 -9.98 10.17 0.61
N SER A 201 -10.23 10.20 -0.71
CA SER A 201 -11.21 9.32 -1.35
C SER A 201 -10.72 7.87 -1.30
N ILE A 202 -11.49 7.00 -0.64
CA ILE A 202 -11.11 5.61 -0.31
C ILE A 202 -12.01 4.55 -0.94
N SER A 203 -12.88 4.92 -1.87
CA SER A 203 -13.65 3.97 -2.66
C SER A 203 -13.78 4.39 -4.13
N ARG A 204 -14.20 3.46 -4.98
CA ARG A 204 -14.39 3.65 -6.42
C ARG A 204 -15.68 2.99 -6.86
N THR A 205 -16.32 3.59 -7.87
CA THR A 205 -17.50 3.05 -8.57
C THR A 205 -17.25 2.83 -10.06
N THR A 206 -16.11 3.29 -10.59
CA THR A 206 -15.77 3.24 -12.01
C THR A 206 -15.24 1.89 -12.49
N PHE A 207 -14.94 0.97 -11.58
CA PHE A 207 -14.54 -0.41 -11.86
C PHE A 207 -15.01 -1.34 -10.72
N ASN A 208 -14.96 -2.66 -10.95
CA ASN A 208 -15.52 -3.65 -10.02
C ASN A 208 -14.48 -4.59 -9.41
N TRP A 209 -13.23 -4.54 -9.87
CA TRP A 209 -12.17 -5.43 -9.40
C TRP A 209 -11.47 -4.87 -8.16
N GLY A 210 -11.96 -5.24 -6.99
CA GLY A 210 -11.47 -4.78 -5.68
C GLY A 210 -12.26 -5.41 -4.54
N VAL A 211 -11.87 -5.12 -3.30
CA VAL A 211 -12.62 -5.54 -2.12
C VAL A 211 -13.93 -4.75 -2.05
N PRO A 212 -15.10 -5.41 -2.04
CA PRO A 212 -16.38 -4.72 -1.93
C PRO A 212 -16.49 -3.97 -0.60
N VAL A 213 -16.98 -2.73 -0.66
CA VAL A 213 -17.30 -1.95 0.55
C VAL A 213 -18.45 -2.64 1.31
N PRO A 214 -18.32 -2.85 2.63
CA PRO A 214 -19.39 -3.40 3.44
C PRO A 214 -20.69 -2.59 3.31
N ASN A 215 -21.81 -3.27 3.15
CA ASN A 215 -23.17 -2.68 3.03
C ASN A 215 -23.39 -1.78 1.81
N ASN A 216 -22.41 -1.62 0.92
CA ASN A 216 -22.57 -0.85 -0.32
C ASN A 216 -21.73 -1.45 -1.48
N SER A 217 -22.23 -2.52 -2.07
CA SER A 217 -21.56 -3.28 -3.14
C SER A 217 -21.38 -2.51 -4.46
N LYS A 218 -21.94 -1.29 -4.59
CA LYS A 218 -21.65 -0.40 -5.73
C LYS A 218 -20.23 0.14 -5.69
N HIS A 219 -19.61 0.14 -4.51
CA HIS A 219 -18.26 0.63 -4.29
C HIS A 219 -17.30 -0.53 -4.05
N VAL A 220 -16.10 -0.43 -4.61
CA VAL A 220 -14.94 -1.20 -4.19
C VAL A 220 -13.98 -0.31 -3.43
N MET A 221 -13.23 -0.89 -2.50
CA MET A 221 -12.24 -0.16 -1.72
C MET A 221 -11.14 0.38 -2.63
N TYR A 222 -10.64 1.55 -2.30
CA TYR A 222 -9.43 2.11 -2.91
C TYR A 222 -8.25 1.16 -2.65
N VAL A 223 -7.47 0.91 -3.71
CA VAL A 223 -6.41 -0.09 -3.68
C VAL A 223 -5.44 0.04 -2.51
N TRP A 224 -5.17 1.26 -2.01
CA TRP A 224 -4.23 1.44 -0.92
C TRP A 224 -4.80 1.11 0.47
N ILE A 225 -6.08 1.32 0.76
CA ILE A 225 -6.66 0.85 2.02
C ILE A 225 -6.76 -0.68 2.03
N ASP A 226 -7.03 -1.27 0.86
CA ASP A 226 -7.01 -2.70 0.61
C ASP A 226 -5.59 -3.25 0.79
N ALA A 227 -4.64 -2.84 -0.06
CA ALA A 227 -3.29 -3.38 -0.09
C ALA A 227 -2.57 -3.25 1.26
N LEU A 228 -2.67 -2.10 1.95
CA LEU A 228 -1.98 -1.89 3.23
C LEU A 228 -2.49 -2.79 4.36
N CYS A 229 -3.74 -3.23 4.29
CA CYS A 229 -4.31 -4.16 5.28
C CYS A 229 -3.63 -5.54 5.28
N ASN A 230 -2.88 -5.91 4.23
CA ASN A 230 -2.17 -7.19 4.15
C ASN A 230 -1.27 -7.46 5.35
N TYR A 231 -0.62 -6.42 5.88
CA TYR A 231 0.31 -6.51 6.99
C TYR A 231 -0.35 -6.99 8.29
N LEU A 232 -1.60 -6.63 8.50
CA LEU A 232 -2.40 -7.11 9.62
C LEU A 232 -2.98 -8.50 9.33
N THR A 233 -3.45 -8.71 8.10
CA THR A 233 -4.07 -9.97 7.68
C THR A 233 -3.14 -11.16 7.93
N ALA A 234 -1.87 -11.04 7.48
CA ALA A 234 -0.90 -12.13 7.56
C ALA A 234 -0.58 -12.58 9.00
N ILE A 235 -0.78 -11.72 9.97
CA ILE A 235 -0.55 -12.01 11.39
C ILE A 235 -1.83 -12.33 12.17
N GLY A 236 -2.97 -12.44 11.44
CA GLY A 236 -4.22 -12.98 12.00
C GLY A 236 -5.32 -11.97 12.28
N TYR A 237 -5.16 -10.68 11.94
CA TYR A 237 -6.27 -9.71 12.03
C TYR A 237 -7.46 -10.18 11.18
N PRO A 238 -8.71 -10.03 11.66
CA PRO A 238 -9.16 -9.18 12.76
C PRO A 238 -9.10 -9.80 14.16
N ASP A 239 -8.60 -11.02 14.31
CA ASP A 239 -8.43 -11.60 15.66
C ASP A 239 -7.18 -10.99 16.35
N ILE A 240 -7.41 -9.90 17.10
CA ILE A 240 -6.36 -9.23 17.90
C ILE A 240 -5.82 -10.11 19.04
N ASN A 241 -6.48 -11.22 19.36
CA ASN A 241 -6.01 -12.20 20.32
C ASN A 241 -5.10 -13.27 19.69
N ASN A 242 -5.01 -13.30 18.36
CA ASN A 242 -4.11 -14.18 17.64
C ASN A 242 -2.67 -14.06 18.16
N LYS A 243 -2.00 -15.19 18.32
CA LYS A 243 -0.62 -15.25 18.84
C LYS A 243 0.34 -14.44 17.96
N ASN A 244 0.22 -14.55 16.63
CA ASN A 244 1.09 -13.84 15.71
C ASN A 244 0.82 -12.33 15.76
N TYR A 245 -0.45 -11.91 15.88
CA TYR A 245 -0.79 -10.50 16.03
C TYR A 245 -0.12 -9.89 17.26
N LYS A 246 -0.28 -10.53 18.43
CA LYS A 246 0.33 -10.06 19.67
C LYS A 246 1.86 -10.08 19.66
N GLN A 247 2.46 -11.04 18.98
CA GLN A 247 3.91 -11.21 18.93
C GLN A 247 4.57 -10.30 17.92
N PHE A 248 3.92 -10.04 16.80
CA PHE A 248 4.56 -9.48 15.62
C PHE A 248 4.06 -8.09 15.24
N TRP A 249 2.94 -7.60 15.80
CA TRP A 249 2.56 -6.20 15.63
C TRP A 249 3.06 -5.35 16.81
N PRO A 250 3.58 -4.11 16.59
CA PRO A 250 3.75 -3.39 15.32
C PRO A 250 4.98 -3.84 14.51
N ALA A 251 4.81 -3.85 13.18
CA ALA A 251 5.78 -4.35 12.21
C ALA A 251 6.81 -3.30 11.75
N THR A 252 7.88 -3.75 11.10
CA THR A 252 8.78 -2.93 10.29
C THR A 252 8.48 -3.13 8.81
N HIS A 253 8.24 -2.04 8.08
CA HIS A 253 7.99 -2.05 6.64
C HIS A 253 9.25 -1.63 5.87
N ILE A 254 9.64 -2.41 4.85
CA ILE A 254 10.74 -2.07 3.94
C ILE A 254 10.14 -1.86 2.56
N VAL A 255 10.20 -0.62 2.07
CA VAL A 255 9.45 -0.18 0.88
C VAL A 255 10.29 0.67 -0.06
N GLY A 256 9.92 0.73 -1.32
CA GLY A 256 10.46 1.72 -2.25
C GLY A 256 9.99 3.13 -1.91
N LYS A 257 10.82 4.13 -2.18
CA LYS A 257 10.47 5.54 -1.90
C LYS A 257 9.21 6.04 -2.61
N ASP A 258 8.85 5.42 -3.71
CA ASP A 258 7.66 5.75 -4.52
C ASP A 258 6.34 5.44 -3.82
N ILE A 259 6.34 4.52 -2.86
CA ILE A 259 5.17 4.18 -2.06
C ILE A 259 5.27 4.67 -0.60
N LEU A 260 6.25 5.54 -0.31
CA LEU A 260 6.49 6.05 1.05
C LEU A 260 5.29 6.81 1.62
N ARG A 261 4.64 7.67 0.82
CA ARG A 261 3.47 8.46 1.24
C ARG A 261 2.34 7.55 1.76
N PHE A 262 2.07 6.45 1.07
CA PHE A 262 1.01 5.51 1.46
C PHE A 262 1.33 4.82 2.79
N HIS A 263 2.58 4.42 3.00
CA HIS A 263 3.03 3.72 4.20
C HIS A 263 3.26 4.63 5.41
N ALA A 264 3.65 5.90 5.17
CA ALA A 264 4.04 6.81 6.23
C ALA A 264 3.01 7.93 6.50
N VAL A 265 1.94 8.06 5.71
CA VAL A 265 0.87 9.02 5.96
C VAL A 265 -0.46 8.31 6.08
N TYR A 266 -0.90 7.61 5.01
CA TYR A 266 -2.23 7.02 4.97
C TYR A 266 -2.34 5.82 5.92
N TRP A 267 -1.38 4.91 5.88
CA TRP A 267 -1.42 3.70 6.72
C TRP A 267 -1.42 4.01 8.22
N PRO A 268 -0.51 4.81 8.78
CA PRO A 268 -0.57 5.18 10.18
C PRO A 268 -1.86 5.91 10.57
N ALA A 269 -2.41 6.76 9.67
CA ALA A 269 -3.68 7.44 9.93
C ALA A 269 -4.85 6.44 10.00
N PHE A 270 -4.95 5.48 9.06
CA PHE A 270 -5.96 4.42 9.10
C PHE A 270 -5.87 3.60 10.39
N LEU A 271 -4.66 3.18 10.76
CA LEU A 271 -4.42 2.39 11.96
C LEU A 271 -4.84 3.13 13.23
N MET A 272 -4.33 4.33 13.43
CA MET A 272 -4.68 5.14 14.60
C MET A 272 -6.18 5.45 14.64
N ALA A 273 -6.81 5.68 13.49
CA ALA A 273 -8.26 5.88 13.38
C ALA A 273 -9.06 4.63 13.75
N ALA A 274 -8.50 3.45 13.47
CA ALA A 274 -9.07 2.16 13.88
C ALA A 274 -8.71 1.75 15.33
N GLY A 275 -7.90 2.54 16.04
CA GLY A 275 -7.44 2.21 17.40
C GLY A 275 -6.32 1.17 17.42
N ILE A 276 -5.56 1.06 16.33
CA ILE A 276 -4.43 0.15 16.15
C ILE A 276 -3.12 0.97 16.17
N ASP A 277 -2.08 0.45 16.80
CA ASP A 277 -0.77 1.11 16.82
C ASP A 277 -0.18 1.22 15.41
N PRO A 278 0.48 2.35 15.07
CA PRO A 278 1.22 2.49 13.83
C PRO A 278 2.39 1.50 13.70
N PRO A 279 2.93 1.28 12.48
CA PRO A 279 4.12 0.47 12.29
C PRO A 279 5.28 0.95 13.14
N LYS A 280 6.05 0.01 13.72
CA LYS A 280 7.24 0.35 14.51
C LYS A 280 8.27 1.14 13.71
N ARG A 281 8.44 0.79 12.43
CA ARG A 281 9.42 1.44 11.54
C ARG A 281 9.04 1.27 10.08
N ILE A 282 9.34 2.31 9.30
CA ILE A 282 9.24 2.31 7.85
C ILE A 282 10.62 2.67 7.31
N PHE A 283 11.23 1.74 6.59
CA PHE A 283 12.49 1.96 5.89
C PHE A 283 12.23 2.11 4.40
N ALA A 284 12.48 3.30 3.84
CA ALA A 284 12.26 3.59 2.44
C ALA A 284 13.59 3.63 1.67
N HIS A 285 13.81 2.62 0.82
CA HIS A 285 14.98 2.58 -0.04
C HIS A 285 14.81 3.38 -1.33
N GLY A 286 15.92 3.78 -1.95
CA GLY A 286 15.95 4.43 -3.26
C GLY A 286 15.58 3.49 -4.40
N TRP A 287 15.47 4.03 -5.60
CA TRP A 287 15.34 3.22 -6.80
C TRP A 287 16.67 2.56 -7.17
N TRP A 288 16.59 1.39 -7.72
CA TRP A 288 17.72 0.86 -8.45
C TRP A 288 17.77 1.56 -9.81
N THR A 289 18.94 2.12 -10.12
CA THR A 289 19.13 2.88 -11.34
C THR A 289 20.23 2.25 -12.19
N ASN A 290 20.12 2.35 -13.52
CA ASN A 290 21.19 2.08 -14.45
C ASN A 290 21.48 3.38 -15.21
N GLU A 291 22.73 3.84 -15.19
CA GLU A 291 23.17 5.12 -15.80
C GLU A 291 22.30 6.32 -15.39
N GLY A 292 21.87 6.35 -14.12
CA GLY A 292 21.01 7.41 -13.57
C GLY A 292 19.53 7.28 -13.90
N GLN A 293 19.11 6.34 -14.75
CA GLN A 293 17.72 6.08 -15.08
C GLN A 293 17.12 5.00 -14.18
N LYS A 294 15.89 5.21 -13.72
CA LYS A 294 15.15 4.22 -12.93
C LYS A 294 14.92 2.95 -13.75
N ILE A 295 15.35 1.80 -13.22
CA ILE A 295 14.95 0.50 -13.77
C ILE A 295 13.45 0.33 -13.48
N SER A 296 12.66 0.24 -14.54
CA SER A 296 11.22 0.07 -14.46
C SER A 296 10.76 -1.16 -15.24
N LYS A 297 9.50 -1.52 -15.06
CA LYS A 297 8.82 -2.53 -15.88
C LYS A 297 8.71 -2.02 -17.32
N SER A 298 9.57 -2.50 -18.20
CA SER A 298 9.52 -2.23 -19.65
C SER A 298 8.66 -3.27 -20.36
#